data_7823ff588dc68783f38e88a1c6b83fb3
#
_entry.id   7823ff588dc68783f38e88a1c6b83fb3
#
_cell.length_a   1.000
_cell.length_b   1.000
_cell.length_c   1.000
_cell.angle_alpha   90.00
_cell.angle_beta   90.00
_cell.angle_gamma   90.00
#
_symmetry.space_group_name_H-M   'P 1'
#
loop_
_entity.id
_entity.type
_entity.pdbx_description
1 polymer ?
#
loop_
_entity_poly.entity_id
_entity_poly.type
_entity_poly.pdbx_seq_one_letter_code
_entity_poly.pdbx_strand_id
1 'polypeptide(L)'
;MSAKPRDLGMTPLDDLFSTGESRAEAQLEKVVMLNPADISDFPNHPFKVKQDEAMAEMVDSVKQYGVLVPALVRPKADGGYEMVAGHRRKCAATLAGITEMPCIVRNLTDDEATIIMVDSNLQRETILPSEKAFAYKMKLEAMKRQGQRSDLTSTPLVSKSRSNEELGQKNGDSREQVRRFIRLTELIPSVLDMVDSGKIAFRPAVELSYLSKEQQQSLYDTMECEDCTPSLAQAIKMKEFSRDGKLTEEVILSIMPVSYTHLRAHE
;
A
#
# COMPACT_ATOMS: atom_id res chain seq x y z
N MET A 1 57.89 -19.14 10.32
CA MET A 1 56.49 -19.60 10.30
C MET A 1 55.79 -18.96 11.52
N SER A 2 55.09 -17.88 11.31
CA SER A 2 54.38 -17.13 12.36
C SER A 2 52.93 -17.63 12.45
N ALA A 3 52.53 -18.14 13.63
CA ALA A 3 51.21 -18.64 13.86
C ALA A 3 50.24 -17.47 14.02
N LYS A 4 49.13 -17.51 13.27
CA LYS A 4 47.98 -16.57 13.41
C LYS A 4 47.37 -16.72 14.79
N PRO A 5 47.02 -15.62 15.50
CA PRO A 5 46.26 -15.69 16.74
C PRO A 5 44.89 -16.27 16.47
N ARG A 6 44.45 -17.25 17.25
CA ARG A 6 43.08 -17.77 17.29
C ARG A 6 42.18 -16.72 17.94
N ASP A 7 41.20 -16.28 17.18
CA ASP A 7 40.10 -15.47 17.70
C ASP A 7 39.27 -16.35 18.68
N LEU A 8 39.50 -16.15 19.95
CA LEU A 8 38.70 -16.71 21.02
C LEU A 8 37.48 -15.79 21.13
N GLY A 9 36.37 -16.17 20.48
CA GLY A 9 35.09 -15.46 20.55
C GLY A 9 34.68 -15.23 22.01
N MET A 10 35.25 -14.20 22.60
CA MET A 10 34.81 -13.72 23.92
C MET A 10 33.54 -12.94 23.75
N THR A 11 32.44 -13.46 24.27
CA THR A 11 31.21 -12.70 24.50
C THR A 11 31.56 -11.41 25.25
N PRO A 12 31.02 -10.24 24.87
CA PRO A 12 31.22 -9.00 25.61
C PRO A 12 30.92 -9.22 27.10
N LEU A 13 31.76 -8.67 27.96
CA LEU A 13 31.61 -8.81 29.42
C LEU A 13 30.22 -8.38 29.92
N ASP A 14 29.54 -7.46 29.22
CA ASP A 14 28.18 -7.02 29.52
C ASP A 14 27.14 -8.15 29.42
N ASP A 15 27.33 -9.14 28.54
CA ASP A 15 26.42 -10.28 28.39
C ASP A 15 26.51 -11.28 29.57
N LEU A 16 27.64 -11.31 30.28
CA LEU A 16 27.88 -12.19 31.44
C LEU A 16 27.22 -11.64 32.72
N PHE A 17 26.98 -10.34 32.81
CA PHE A 17 26.43 -9.66 33.99
C PHE A 17 24.98 -9.22 33.82
N SER A 18 24.37 -9.41 32.63
CA SER A 18 22.96 -9.12 32.43
C SER A 18 22.10 -10.21 33.09
N THR A 19 21.29 -9.81 34.07
CA THR A 19 20.27 -10.69 34.64
C THR A 19 19.18 -10.99 33.64
N GLY A 20 18.44 -12.11 33.80
CA GLY A 20 17.28 -12.43 32.94
C GLY A 20 16.26 -11.31 32.91
N GLU A 21 16.08 -10.55 33.98
CA GLU A 21 15.22 -9.37 34.08
C GLU A 21 15.76 -8.21 33.25
N SER A 22 17.05 -7.93 33.29
CA SER A 22 17.68 -6.88 32.46
C SER A 22 17.61 -7.19 30.97
N ARG A 23 17.65 -8.45 30.55
CA ARG A 23 17.44 -8.86 29.16
C ARG A 23 15.96 -8.72 28.73
N ALA A 24 15.04 -9.04 29.63
CA ALA A 24 13.60 -8.84 29.40
C ALA A 24 13.26 -7.35 29.32
N GLU A 25 13.83 -6.51 30.18
CA GLU A 25 13.69 -5.04 30.13
C GLU A 25 14.31 -4.42 28.87
N ALA A 26 15.44 -4.95 28.40
CA ALA A 26 16.06 -4.51 27.14
C ALA A 26 15.23 -4.88 25.89
N GLN A 27 14.37 -5.90 26.01
CA GLN A 27 13.41 -6.30 24.96
C GLN A 27 12.07 -5.54 25.04
N LEU A 28 11.80 -4.82 26.15
CA LEU A 28 10.61 -3.96 26.23
C LEU A 28 10.73 -2.79 25.26
N GLU A 29 9.69 -2.62 24.46
CA GLU A 29 9.60 -1.51 23.53
C GLU A 29 9.59 -0.18 24.28
N LYS A 30 10.68 0.59 24.16
CA LYS A 30 10.80 1.91 24.79
C LYS A 30 10.11 2.95 23.94
N VAL A 31 9.24 3.72 24.57
CA VAL A 31 8.67 4.93 23.97
C VAL A 31 9.71 6.06 24.05
N VAL A 32 10.04 6.62 22.89
CA VAL A 32 11.00 7.75 22.77
C VAL A 32 10.22 8.94 22.22
N MET A 33 10.49 10.13 22.77
CA MET A 33 9.94 11.39 22.26
C MET A 33 10.78 11.83 21.05
N LEU A 34 10.18 11.97 19.89
CA LEU A 34 10.84 12.37 18.66
C LEU A 34 10.16 13.58 18.05
N ASN A 35 10.95 14.45 17.40
CA ASN A 35 10.40 15.56 16.66
C ASN A 35 9.74 15.03 15.37
N PRO A 36 8.46 15.37 15.07
CA PRO A 36 7.81 14.98 13.83
C PRO A 36 8.57 15.35 12.54
N ALA A 37 9.39 16.43 12.59
CA ALA A 37 10.22 16.88 11.48
C ALA A 37 11.39 15.94 11.17
N ASP A 38 11.89 15.18 12.16
CA ASP A 38 12.98 14.22 12.00
C ASP A 38 12.50 12.85 11.49
N ILE A 39 11.19 12.69 11.31
CA ILE A 39 10.57 11.46 10.85
C ILE A 39 10.16 11.61 9.39
N SER A 40 10.82 10.93 8.48
CA SER A 40 10.41 10.86 7.06
C SER A 40 9.19 9.95 6.87
N ASP A 41 8.43 10.20 5.82
CA ASP A 41 7.32 9.31 5.46
C ASP A 41 7.84 8.02 4.81
N PHE A 42 7.05 6.95 4.91
CA PHE A 42 7.37 5.66 4.28
C PHE A 42 7.38 5.81 2.75
N PRO A 43 8.42 5.32 2.04
CA PRO A 43 8.50 5.45 0.59
C PRO A 43 7.35 4.69 -0.10
N ASN A 44 6.78 5.29 -1.12
CA ASN A 44 5.65 4.73 -1.89
C ASN A 44 4.45 4.30 -1.02
N HIS A 45 4.19 5.02 0.07
CA HIS A 45 3.07 4.75 0.97
C HIS A 45 1.74 4.81 0.20
N PRO A 46 0.98 3.71 0.07
CA PRO A 46 -0.19 3.67 -0.80
C PRO A 46 -1.41 4.39 -0.22
N PHE A 47 -1.46 4.57 1.10
CA PHE A 47 -2.60 5.15 1.79
C PHE A 47 -2.46 6.66 1.93
N LYS A 48 -3.40 7.40 1.36
CA LYS A 48 -3.41 8.87 1.40
C LYS A 48 -3.84 9.37 2.78
N VAL A 49 -3.13 10.36 3.31
CA VAL A 49 -3.58 11.08 4.51
C VAL A 49 -4.52 12.19 4.05
N LYS A 50 -5.83 11.99 4.26
CA LYS A 50 -6.85 12.98 3.91
C LYS A 50 -6.94 14.05 4.99
N GLN A 51 -7.06 15.31 4.55
CA GLN A 51 -7.38 16.44 5.43
C GLN A 51 -8.90 16.62 5.45
N ASP A 52 -9.57 15.72 6.14
CA ASP A 52 -11.02 15.69 6.33
C ASP A 52 -11.39 16.19 7.75
N GLU A 53 -12.69 16.24 8.03
CA GLU A 53 -13.22 16.64 9.35
C GLU A 53 -12.64 15.79 10.49
N ALA A 54 -12.49 14.48 10.27
CA ALA A 54 -11.86 13.57 11.22
C ALA A 54 -10.36 13.88 11.46
N MET A 55 -9.68 14.52 10.51
CA MET A 55 -8.34 15.03 10.73
C MET A 55 -8.37 16.31 11.58
N ALA A 56 -9.32 17.20 11.35
CA ALA A 56 -9.48 18.42 12.15
C ALA A 56 -9.75 18.08 13.63
N GLU A 57 -10.67 17.15 13.88
CA GLU A 57 -10.94 16.63 15.24
C GLU A 57 -9.69 16.02 15.89
N MET A 58 -8.92 15.25 15.11
CA MET A 58 -7.65 14.67 15.59
C MET A 58 -6.63 15.75 15.94
N VAL A 59 -6.53 16.83 15.15
CA VAL A 59 -5.64 17.97 15.43
C VAL A 59 -6.05 18.65 16.73
N ASP A 60 -7.33 18.88 16.95
CA ASP A 60 -7.81 19.52 18.18
C ASP A 60 -7.60 18.63 19.41
N SER A 61 -7.81 17.33 19.28
CA SER A 61 -7.48 16.36 20.32
C SER A 61 -5.98 16.35 20.64
N VAL A 62 -5.13 16.40 19.60
CA VAL A 62 -3.66 16.42 19.77
C VAL A 62 -3.19 17.73 20.40
N LYS A 63 -3.80 18.87 20.09
CA LYS A 63 -3.53 20.15 20.77
C LYS A 63 -3.84 20.10 22.26
N GLN A 64 -4.94 19.44 22.63
CA GLN A 64 -5.41 19.40 24.01
C GLN A 64 -4.68 18.35 24.86
N TYR A 65 -4.44 17.17 24.33
CA TYR A 65 -3.94 16.02 25.07
C TYR A 65 -2.60 15.48 24.61
N GLY A 66 -2.02 16.04 23.54
CA GLY A 66 -0.86 15.46 22.88
C GLY A 66 -1.20 14.18 22.10
N VAL A 67 -0.17 13.50 21.60
CA VAL A 67 -0.31 12.21 20.92
C VAL A 67 -0.33 11.10 21.97
N LEU A 68 -1.50 10.55 22.27
CA LEU A 68 -1.68 9.54 23.33
C LEU A 68 -1.15 8.15 22.95
N VAL A 69 -1.28 7.76 21.69
CA VAL A 69 -0.85 6.44 21.21
C VAL A 69 0.45 6.60 20.43
N PRO A 70 1.55 5.93 20.83
CA PRO A 70 2.84 6.06 20.16
C PRO A 70 2.77 5.65 18.69
N ALA A 71 3.52 6.36 17.83
CA ALA A 71 3.74 5.95 16.45
C ALA A 71 4.84 4.87 16.38
N LEU A 72 4.86 4.08 15.31
CA LEU A 72 5.93 3.11 15.07
C LEU A 72 6.87 3.68 14.00
N VAL A 73 8.15 3.73 14.33
CA VAL A 73 9.21 4.23 13.44
C VAL A 73 10.38 3.25 13.40
N ARG A 74 11.19 3.35 12.34
CA ARG A 74 12.48 2.63 12.26
C ARG A 74 13.62 3.63 12.02
N PRO A 75 14.85 3.36 12.50
CA PRO A 75 16.00 4.17 12.19
C PRO A 75 16.38 4.01 10.71
N LYS A 76 16.86 5.10 10.09
CA LYS A 76 17.41 5.11 8.73
C LYS A 76 18.93 5.01 8.78
N ALA A 77 19.53 4.43 7.73
CA ALA A 77 20.98 4.30 7.62
C ALA A 77 21.70 5.66 7.48
N ASP A 78 21.03 6.64 6.86
CA ASP A 78 21.51 8.01 6.66
C ASP A 78 21.19 8.96 7.81
N GLY A 79 20.66 8.43 8.91
CA GLY A 79 20.24 9.19 10.09
C GLY A 79 18.76 9.56 10.06
N GLY A 80 18.21 9.91 11.22
CA GLY A 80 16.78 10.17 11.42
C GLY A 80 15.94 8.89 11.43
N TYR A 81 14.64 9.06 11.26
CA TYR A 81 13.67 7.98 11.39
C TYR A 81 12.72 7.94 10.18
N GLU A 82 12.16 6.76 9.93
CA GLU A 82 11.13 6.54 8.93
C GLU A 82 9.85 6.04 9.60
N MET A 83 8.72 6.64 9.24
CA MET A 83 7.40 6.28 9.78
C MET A 83 6.94 4.95 9.21
N VAL A 84 6.68 3.96 10.06
CA VAL A 84 6.10 2.67 9.68
C VAL A 84 4.58 2.67 9.91
N ALA A 85 4.13 3.19 11.06
CA ALA A 85 2.71 3.32 11.36
C ALA A 85 2.44 4.57 12.20
N GLY A 86 1.37 5.31 11.86
CA GLY A 86 0.97 6.51 12.58
C GLY A 86 1.02 7.79 11.76
N HIS A 87 1.04 7.73 10.43
CA HIS A 87 1.10 8.89 9.51
C HIS A 87 0.05 9.96 9.81
N ARG A 88 -1.21 9.58 10.13
CA ARG A 88 -2.25 10.56 10.53
C ARG A 88 -1.89 11.28 11.83
N ARG A 89 -1.33 10.57 12.83
CA ARG A 89 -0.89 11.15 14.11
C ARG A 89 0.28 12.12 13.91
N LYS A 90 1.25 11.76 13.08
CA LYS A 90 2.35 12.66 12.68
C LYS A 90 1.81 13.91 12.00
N CYS A 91 0.92 13.76 11.02
CA CYS A 91 0.29 14.88 10.33
C CYS A 91 -0.45 15.79 11.32
N ALA A 92 -1.26 15.24 12.21
CA ALA A 92 -1.98 15.97 13.23
C ALA A 92 -1.03 16.68 14.21
N ALA A 93 0.06 16.03 14.65
CA ALA A 93 1.08 16.63 15.52
C ALA A 93 1.77 17.83 14.84
N THR A 94 2.10 17.69 13.54
CA THR A 94 2.69 18.77 12.77
C THR A 94 1.73 19.96 12.62
N LEU A 95 0.45 19.70 12.29
CA LEU A 95 -0.58 20.75 12.18
C LEU A 95 -0.92 21.39 13.53
N ALA A 96 -0.80 20.65 14.62
CA ALA A 96 -0.99 21.15 15.99
C ALA A 96 0.22 21.95 16.50
N GLY A 97 1.35 21.97 15.78
CA GLY A 97 2.59 22.63 16.21
C GLY A 97 3.32 21.91 17.35
N ILE A 98 3.10 20.61 17.51
CA ILE A 98 3.76 19.78 18.52
C ILE A 98 5.19 19.48 18.08
N THR A 99 6.16 19.77 18.95
CA THR A 99 7.59 19.57 18.69
C THR A 99 8.09 18.18 19.03
N GLU A 100 7.38 17.42 19.86
CA GLU A 100 7.74 16.08 20.28
C GLU A 100 6.52 15.16 20.30
N MET A 101 6.64 13.98 19.70
CA MET A 101 5.59 12.95 19.71
C MET A 101 6.13 11.60 20.20
N PRO A 102 5.35 10.82 20.94
CA PRO A 102 5.77 9.51 21.38
C PRO A 102 5.88 8.53 20.21
N CYS A 103 7.03 7.86 20.13
CA CYS A 103 7.33 6.88 19.09
C CYS A 103 7.95 5.61 19.69
N ILE A 104 7.61 4.47 19.14
CA ILE A 104 8.29 3.20 19.37
C ILE A 104 9.28 3.00 18.25
N VAL A 105 10.57 2.87 18.60
CA VAL A 105 11.65 2.65 17.63
C VAL A 105 11.91 1.16 17.53
N ARG A 106 11.75 0.60 16.31
CA ARG A 106 12.08 -0.81 16.02
C ARG A 106 13.08 -0.89 14.87
N ASN A 107 14.06 -1.75 15.00
CA ASN A 107 14.96 -2.11 13.91
C ASN A 107 14.24 -3.10 13.00
N LEU A 108 13.71 -2.61 11.88
CA LEU A 108 12.94 -3.39 10.90
C LEU A 108 13.65 -3.36 9.55
N THR A 109 13.69 -4.49 8.90
CA THR A 109 14.07 -4.58 7.47
C THR A 109 12.99 -3.90 6.61
N ASP A 110 13.31 -3.60 5.35
CA ASP A 110 12.35 -3.00 4.41
C ASP A 110 11.10 -3.85 4.22
N ASP A 111 11.27 -5.18 4.17
CA ASP A 111 10.16 -6.11 3.99
C ASP A 111 9.27 -6.19 5.24
N GLU A 112 9.86 -6.25 6.44
CA GLU A 112 9.11 -6.23 7.70
C GLU A 112 8.35 -4.92 7.88
N ALA A 113 9.00 -3.78 7.63
CA ALA A 113 8.37 -2.47 7.73
C ALA A 113 7.20 -2.34 6.73
N THR A 114 7.38 -2.83 5.49
CA THR A 114 6.31 -2.85 4.47
C THR A 114 5.11 -3.69 4.95
N ILE A 115 5.35 -4.89 5.48
CA ILE A 115 4.28 -5.77 5.96
C ILE A 115 3.51 -5.12 7.11
N ILE A 116 4.21 -4.57 8.10
CA ILE A 116 3.59 -3.92 9.27
C ILE A 116 2.81 -2.67 8.83
N MET A 117 3.37 -1.84 7.94
CA MET A 117 2.72 -0.66 7.39
C MET A 117 1.42 -1.03 6.70
N VAL A 118 1.42 -2.05 5.85
CA VAL A 118 0.22 -2.51 5.13
C VAL A 118 -0.79 -3.08 6.11
N ASP A 119 -0.39 -3.96 7.04
CA ASP A 119 -1.31 -4.60 8.00
C ASP A 119 -2.00 -3.58 8.90
N SER A 120 -1.28 -2.56 9.37
CA SER A 120 -1.86 -1.50 10.20
C SER A 120 -2.89 -0.62 9.48
N ASN A 121 -2.83 -0.55 8.16
CA ASN A 121 -3.74 0.26 7.35
C ASN A 121 -4.89 -0.54 6.74
N LEU A 122 -4.70 -1.84 6.45
CA LEU A 122 -5.77 -2.70 5.92
C LEU A 122 -6.91 -2.96 6.93
N GLN A 123 -6.72 -2.61 8.19
CA GLN A 123 -7.76 -2.70 9.24
C GLN A 123 -8.68 -1.48 9.30
N ARG A 124 -8.48 -0.48 8.44
CA ARG A 124 -9.36 0.70 8.38
C ARG A 124 -10.72 0.34 7.79
N GLU A 125 -11.79 0.95 8.29
CA GLU A 125 -13.16 0.72 7.80
C GLU A 125 -13.34 1.13 6.34
N THR A 126 -12.71 2.22 5.92
CA THR A 126 -12.80 2.73 4.56
C THR A 126 -11.42 2.84 3.92
N ILE A 127 -11.19 2.04 2.89
CA ILE A 127 -9.97 2.02 2.09
C ILE A 127 -10.36 2.13 0.62
N LEU A 128 -9.71 3.02 -0.13
CA LEU A 128 -9.95 3.16 -1.56
C LEU A 128 -9.51 1.88 -2.30
N PRO A 129 -10.19 1.51 -3.41
CA PRO A 129 -9.78 0.38 -4.23
C PRO A 129 -8.34 0.44 -4.70
N SER A 130 -7.84 1.62 -5.07
CA SER A 130 -6.45 1.84 -5.46
C SER A 130 -5.49 1.59 -4.29
N GLU A 131 -5.78 2.15 -3.10
CA GLU A 131 -4.97 1.97 -1.91
C GLU A 131 -4.84 0.48 -1.55
N LYS A 132 -5.97 -0.24 -1.57
CA LYS A 132 -6.01 -1.67 -1.29
C LYS A 132 -5.24 -2.49 -2.33
N ALA A 133 -5.32 -2.08 -3.61
CA ALA A 133 -4.60 -2.72 -4.71
C ALA A 133 -3.08 -2.61 -4.55
N PHE A 134 -2.56 -1.40 -4.33
CA PHE A 134 -1.13 -1.18 -4.13
C PHE A 134 -0.63 -1.78 -2.83
N ALA A 135 -1.42 -1.72 -1.74
CA ALA A 135 -1.09 -2.35 -0.48
C ALA A 135 -0.90 -3.87 -0.60
N TYR A 136 -1.82 -4.55 -1.27
CA TYR A 136 -1.68 -5.99 -1.53
C TYR A 136 -0.49 -6.31 -2.42
N LYS A 137 -0.22 -5.50 -3.45
CA LYS A 137 0.96 -5.68 -4.32
C LYS A 137 2.24 -5.57 -3.52
N MET A 138 2.41 -4.49 -2.75
CA MET A 138 3.59 -4.24 -1.91
C MET A 138 3.82 -5.36 -0.90
N LYS A 139 2.78 -5.76 -0.17
CA LYS A 139 2.89 -6.81 0.84
C LYS A 139 3.24 -8.17 0.21
N LEU A 140 2.61 -8.51 -0.93
CA LEU A 140 2.92 -9.75 -1.64
C LEU A 140 4.39 -9.79 -2.12
N GLU A 141 4.92 -8.65 -2.57
CA GLU A 141 6.32 -8.53 -3.00
C GLU A 141 7.28 -8.66 -1.81
N ALA A 142 6.97 -8.02 -0.68
CA ALA A 142 7.74 -8.15 0.56
C ALA A 142 7.77 -9.59 1.08
N MET A 143 6.61 -10.26 1.14
CA MET A 143 6.51 -11.67 1.57
C MET A 143 7.29 -12.61 0.64
N LYS A 144 7.32 -12.36 -0.66
CA LYS A 144 8.13 -13.16 -1.61
C LYS A 144 9.63 -12.99 -1.36
N ARG A 145 10.11 -11.77 -1.09
CA ARG A 145 11.52 -11.53 -0.79
C ARG A 145 11.94 -12.18 0.52
N GLN A 146 11.09 -12.17 1.54
CA GLN A 146 11.32 -12.90 2.79
C GLN A 146 11.36 -14.42 2.59
N GLY A 147 10.39 -14.98 1.83
CA GLY A 147 10.35 -16.42 1.54
C GLY A 147 11.55 -16.91 0.73
N GLN A 148 12.10 -16.10 -0.18
CA GLN A 148 13.31 -16.45 -0.94
C GLN A 148 14.57 -16.50 -0.08
N ARG A 149 14.60 -15.81 1.06
CA ARG A 149 15.73 -15.87 2.03
C ARG A 149 15.70 -17.11 2.89
N SER A 150 14.53 -17.73 3.08
CA SER A 150 14.34 -18.90 3.97
C SER A 150 14.29 -20.25 3.25
N ASP A 151 14.06 -20.30 1.92
CA ASP A 151 13.81 -21.55 1.21
C ASP A 151 14.57 -21.65 -0.12
N LEU A 152 15.71 -22.34 -0.09
CA LEU A 152 16.44 -22.77 -1.31
C LEU A 152 15.80 -24.01 -2.00
N THR A 153 14.64 -24.51 -1.50
CA THR A 153 14.08 -25.81 -1.91
C THR A 153 12.64 -25.81 -2.42
N SER A 154 11.93 -24.68 -2.48
CA SER A 154 10.50 -24.66 -2.87
C SER A 154 10.25 -24.15 -4.28
N THR A 155 9.40 -24.85 -5.04
CA THR A 155 9.01 -24.49 -6.41
C THR A 155 8.19 -23.18 -6.44
N PRO A 156 8.48 -22.20 -7.33
CA PRO A 156 7.91 -20.84 -7.30
C PRO A 156 6.37 -20.74 -7.41
N LEU A 157 5.70 -21.76 -7.95
CA LEU A 157 4.25 -21.76 -8.17
C LEU A 157 3.44 -22.04 -6.89
N VAL A 158 3.94 -22.90 -6.00
CA VAL A 158 3.28 -23.25 -4.74
C VAL A 158 3.39 -22.11 -3.72
N SER A 159 4.51 -21.41 -3.70
CA SER A 159 4.75 -20.23 -2.85
C SER A 159 3.77 -19.10 -3.16
N LYS A 160 3.53 -18.79 -4.45
CA LYS A 160 2.60 -17.73 -4.90
C LYS A 160 1.14 -17.97 -4.49
N SER A 161 0.76 -19.24 -4.40
CA SER A 161 -0.60 -19.66 -4.01
C SER A 161 -0.86 -19.42 -2.52
N ARG A 162 0.07 -19.84 -1.66
CA ARG A 162 -0.02 -19.69 -0.21
C ARG A 162 -0.01 -18.22 0.24
N SER A 163 0.88 -17.41 -0.31
CA SER A 163 0.99 -15.99 0.06
C SER A 163 -0.28 -15.18 -0.21
N ASN A 164 -0.97 -15.43 -1.34
CA ASN A 164 -2.26 -14.77 -1.63
C ASN A 164 -3.39 -15.25 -0.71
N GLU A 165 -3.34 -16.49 -0.27
CA GLU A 165 -4.32 -17.09 0.64
C GLU A 165 -4.15 -16.54 2.06
N GLU A 166 -2.92 -16.45 2.55
CA GLU A 166 -2.59 -15.83 3.84
C GLU A 166 -2.95 -14.35 3.89
N LEU A 167 -2.71 -13.62 2.78
CA LEU A 167 -3.11 -12.22 2.64
C LEU A 167 -4.63 -12.04 2.72
N GLY A 168 -5.39 -12.90 2.05
CA GLY A 168 -6.84 -12.83 2.03
C GLY A 168 -7.45 -13.17 3.38
N GLN A 169 -7.01 -14.26 4.01
CA GLN A 169 -7.56 -14.72 5.28
C GLN A 169 -7.47 -13.69 6.40
N LYS A 170 -6.34 -12.96 6.49
CA LYS A 170 -6.14 -11.91 7.51
C LYS A 170 -7.09 -10.71 7.36
N ASN A 171 -7.57 -10.44 6.15
CA ASN A 171 -8.36 -9.24 5.82
C ASN A 171 -9.80 -9.56 5.38
N GLY A 172 -10.23 -10.81 5.49
CA GLY A 172 -11.57 -11.24 5.09
C GLY A 172 -11.81 -11.30 3.58
N ASP A 173 -10.75 -11.16 2.78
CA ASP A 173 -10.83 -11.27 1.31
C ASP A 173 -10.47 -12.69 0.85
N SER A 174 -11.13 -13.16 -0.20
CA SER A 174 -10.73 -14.40 -0.85
C SER A 174 -9.43 -14.21 -1.64
N ARG A 175 -8.67 -15.30 -1.83
CA ARG A 175 -7.48 -15.31 -2.69
C ARG A 175 -7.72 -14.70 -4.07
N GLU A 176 -8.89 -14.98 -4.64
CA GLU A 176 -9.29 -14.46 -5.95
C GLU A 176 -9.54 -12.95 -5.90
N GLN A 177 -10.09 -12.46 -4.80
CA GLN A 177 -10.33 -11.05 -4.58
C GLN A 177 -9.01 -10.27 -4.44
N VAL A 178 -8.03 -10.80 -3.69
CA VAL A 178 -6.67 -10.23 -3.61
C VAL A 178 -6.04 -10.10 -5.01
N ARG A 179 -6.15 -11.15 -5.85
CA ARG A 179 -5.65 -11.11 -7.23
C ARG A 179 -6.32 -10.03 -8.06
N ARG A 180 -7.64 -9.84 -7.94
CA ARG A 180 -8.40 -8.81 -8.64
C ARG A 180 -7.98 -7.41 -8.17
N PHE A 181 -7.79 -7.20 -6.87
CA PHE A 181 -7.27 -5.94 -6.37
C PHE A 181 -5.88 -5.63 -6.96
N ILE A 182 -4.94 -6.57 -6.86
CA ILE A 182 -3.59 -6.39 -7.42
C ILE A 182 -3.67 -6.07 -8.91
N ARG A 183 -4.63 -6.64 -9.64
CA ARG A 183 -4.79 -6.36 -11.06
C ARG A 183 -5.13 -4.89 -11.36
N LEU A 184 -5.81 -4.18 -10.45
CA LEU A 184 -6.11 -2.75 -10.62
C LEU A 184 -4.86 -1.89 -10.71
N THR A 185 -3.71 -2.32 -10.19
CA THR A 185 -2.44 -1.57 -10.30
C THR A 185 -1.94 -1.45 -11.74
N GLU A 186 -2.54 -2.19 -12.68
CA GLU A 186 -2.25 -2.11 -14.11
C GLU A 186 -3.12 -1.09 -14.84
N LEU A 187 -4.05 -0.41 -14.16
CA LEU A 187 -4.81 0.70 -14.74
C LEU A 187 -3.94 1.96 -14.85
N ILE A 188 -4.27 2.83 -15.81
CA ILE A 188 -3.71 4.19 -15.84
C ILE A 188 -4.30 5.01 -14.69
N PRO A 189 -3.57 6.04 -14.20
CA PRO A 189 -4.03 6.83 -13.04
C PRO A 189 -5.42 7.41 -13.22
N SER A 190 -5.75 7.96 -14.40
CA SER A 190 -7.05 8.55 -14.68
C SER A 190 -8.22 7.56 -14.53
N VAL A 191 -8.07 6.34 -15.05
CA VAL A 191 -9.09 5.29 -14.92
C VAL A 191 -9.16 4.79 -13.47
N LEU A 192 -8.03 4.69 -12.78
CA LEU A 192 -7.98 4.28 -11.38
C LEU A 192 -8.68 5.30 -10.46
N ASP A 193 -8.52 6.60 -10.73
CA ASP A 193 -9.23 7.66 -10.01
C ASP A 193 -10.76 7.59 -10.25
N MET A 194 -11.21 7.18 -11.44
CA MET A 194 -12.62 6.90 -11.69
C MET A 194 -13.15 5.71 -10.88
N VAL A 195 -12.31 4.70 -10.62
CA VAL A 195 -12.68 3.58 -9.73
C VAL A 195 -12.77 4.05 -8.28
N ASP A 196 -11.82 4.86 -7.82
CA ASP A 196 -11.80 5.39 -6.44
C ASP A 196 -12.97 6.34 -6.18
N SER A 197 -13.39 7.10 -7.18
CA SER A 197 -14.57 7.96 -7.10
C SER A 197 -15.92 7.21 -7.28
N GLY A 198 -15.87 5.90 -7.55
CA GLY A 198 -17.05 5.06 -7.74
C GLY A 198 -17.76 5.23 -9.12
N LYS A 199 -17.19 6.02 -10.05
CA LYS A 199 -17.70 6.15 -11.42
C LYS A 199 -17.62 4.82 -12.17
N ILE A 200 -16.53 4.09 -12.01
CA ILE A 200 -16.36 2.74 -12.56
C ILE A 200 -16.42 1.71 -11.43
N ALA A 201 -17.32 0.73 -11.56
CA ALA A 201 -17.42 -0.34 -10.57
C ALA A 201 -16.19 -1.27 -10.60
N PHE A 202 -15.91 -1.93 -9.48
CA PHE A 202 -14.72 -2.78 -9.29
C PHE A 202 -14.56 -3.87 -10.35
N ARG A 203 -15.64 -4.60 -10.70
CA ARG A 203 -15.56 -5.70 -11.67
C ARG A 203 -15.24 -5.23 -13.10
N PRO A 204 -15.94 -4.25 -13.69
CA PRO A 204 -15.52 -3.65 -14.96
C PRO A 204 -14.06 -3.19 -14.94
N ALA A 205 -13.62 -2.49 -13.88
CA ALA A 205 -12.24 -2.01 -13.76
C ALA A 205 -11.20 -3.13 -13.84
N VAL A 206 -11.47 -4.30 -13.22
CA VAL A 206 -10.61 -5.47 -13.32
C VAL A 206 -10.49 -5.96 -14.76
N GLU A 207 -11.59 -5.98 -15.54
CA GLU A 207 -11.55 -6.39 -16.94
C GLU A 207 -10.81 -5.36 -17.81
N LEU A 208 -11.01 -4.06 -17.56
CA LEU A 208 -10.29 -2.98 -18.26
C LEU A 208 -8.78 -2.99 -18.00
N SER A 209 -8.33 -3.48 -16.85
CA SER A 209 -6.90 -3.60 -16.53
C SER A 209 -6.13 -4.55 -17.44
N TYR A 210 -6.80 -5.34 -18.28
CA TYR A 210 -6.17 -6.20 -19.28
C TYR A 210 -5.89 -5.49 -20.62
N LEU A 211 -6.40 -4.29 -20.81
CA LEU A 211 -6.14 -3.46 -21.98
C LEU A 211 -4.72 -2.89 -21.94
N SER A 212 -4.15 -2.57 -23.11
CA SER A 212 -2.87 -1.84 -23.16
C SER A 212 -3.04 -0.41 -22.61
N LYS A 213 -1.95 0.26 -22.27
CA LYS A 213 -2.01 1.63 -21.74
C LYS A 213 -2.61 2.60 -22.74
N GLU A 214 -2.31 2.43 -24.04
CA GLU A 214 -2.86 3.23 -25.14
C GLU A 214 -4.38 3.01 -25.24
N GLN A 215 -4.82 1.75 -25.18
CA GLN A 215 -6.25 1.42 -25.25
C GLN A 215 -7.03 1.95 -24.03
N GLN A 216 -6.40 1.90 -22.83
CA GLN A 216 -6.98 2.50 -21.63
C GLN A 216 -7.10 4.01 -21.76
N GLN A 217 -6.13 4.68 -22.40
CA GLN A 217 -6.19 6.12 -22.65
C GLN A 217 -7.30 6.46 -23.64
N SER A 218 -7.38 5.77 -24.79
CA SER A 218 -8.46 5.99 -25.77
C SER A 218 -9.85 5.74 -25.15
N LEU A 219 -9.97 4.73 -24.28
CA LEU A 219 -11.20 4.49 -23.54
C LEU A 219 -11.52 5.63 -22.56
N TYR A 220 -10.51 6.12 -21.83
CA TYR A 220 -10.68 7.24 -20.90
C TYR A 220 -11.17 8.49 -21.65
N ASP A 221 -10.55 8.83 -22.77
CA ASP A 221 -10.92 9.97 -23.60
C ASP A 221 -12.37 9.83 -24.12
N THR A 222 -12.76 8.62 -24.53
CA THR A 222 -14.15 8.31 -24.91
C THR A 222 -15.12 8.48 -23.74
N MET A 223 -14.77 8.02 -22.54
CA MET A 223 -15.62 8.17 -21.34
C MET A 223 -15.83 9.64 -20.96
N GLU A 224 -14.79 10.47 -21.09
CA GLU A 224 -14.88 11.91 -20.81
C GLU A 224 -15.73 12.63 -21.87
N CYS A 225 -15.60 12.27 -23.18
CA CYS A 225 -16.37 12.87 -24.25
C CYS A 225 -17.86 12.50 -24.19
N GLU A 226 -18.18 11.25 -23.90
CA GLU A 226 -19.56 10.73 -23.93
C GLU A 226 -20.24 10.77 -22.57
N ASP A 227 -19.55 11.23 -21.51
CA ASP A 227 -20.00 11.24 -20.11
C ASP A 227 -20.63 9.91 -19.68
N CYS A 228 -20.00 8.81 -20.05
CA CYS A 228 -20.47 7.46 -19.78
C CYS A 228 -19.34 6.52 -19.36
N THR A 229 -19.68 5.48 -18.62
CA THR A 229 -18.72 4.47 -18.17
C THR A 229 -19.14 3.07 -18.62
N PRO A 230 -18.19 2.18 -18.95
CA PRO A 230 -18.52 0.86 -19.46
C PRO A 230 -19.13 -0.05 -18.38
N SER A 231 -20.17 -0.75 -18.78
CA SER A 231 -20.71 -1.87 -18.00
C SER A 231 -19.76 -3.06 -17.99
N LEU A 232 -20.01 -4.05 -17.11
CA LEU A 232 -19.20 -5.27 -17.07
C LEU A 232 -19.17 -6.02 -18.41
N ALA A 233 -20.32 -6.10 -19.10
CA ALA A 233 -20.40 -6.79 -20.38
C ALA A 233 -19.55 -6.09 -21.46
N GLN A 234 -19.58 -4.76 -21.50
CA GLN A 234 -18.77 -3.95 -22.40
C GLN A 234 -17.27 -4.09 -22.09
N ALA A 235 -16.90 -4.04 -20.82
CA ALA A 235 -15.50 -4.23 -20.39
C ALA A 235 -14.97 -5.64 -20.78
N ILE A 236 -15.76 -6.70 -20.62
CA ILE A 236 -15.41 -8.05 -21.06
C ILE A 236 -15.22 -8.07 -22.59
N LYS A 237 -16.15 -7.49 -23.34
CA LYS A 237 -16.09 -7.44 -24.81
C LYS A 237 -14.82 -6.67 -25.27
N MET A 238 -14.52 -5.52 -24.68
CA MET A 238 -13.29 -4.77 -24.97
C MET A 238 -12.03 -5.59 -24.72
N LYS A 239 -11.97 -6.32 -23.58
CA LYS A 239 -10.88 -7.22 -23.26
C LYS A 239 -10.71 -8.32 -24.33
N GLU A 240 -11.78 -8.91 -24.81
CA GLU A 240 -11.74 -9.93 -25.88
C GLU A 240 -11.18 -9.33 -27.17
N PHE A 241 -11.69 -8.17 -27.62
CA PHE A 241 -11.15 -7.46 -28.78
C PHE A 241 -9.69 -7.07 -28.61
N SER A 242 -9.27 -6.63 -27.40
CA SER A 242 -7.88 -6.31 -27.09
C SER A 242 -6.98 -7.53 -27.22
N ARG A 243 -7.42 -8.68 -26.66
CA ARG A 243 -6.67 -9.94 -26.76
C ARG A 243 -6.49 -10.40 -28.21
N ASP A 244 -7.51 -10.17 -29.05
CA ASP A 244 -7.49 -10.51 -30.47
C ASP A 244 -6.77 -9.47 -31.33
N GLY A 245 -6.22 -8.40 -30.73
CA GLY A 245 -5.51 -7.33 -31.43
C GLY A 245 -6.41 -6.44 -32.29
N LYS A 246 -7.73 -6.44 -32.02
CA LYS A 246 -8.76 -5.75 -32.82
C LYS A 246 -9.41 -4.56 -32.11
N LEU A 247 -8.95 -4.22 -30.90
CA LEU A 247 -9.53 -3.08 -30.17
C LEU A 247 -8.92 -1.77 -30.66
N THR A 248 -9.60 -1.14 -31.60
CA THR A 248 -9.31 0.22 -32.08
C THR A 248 -10.23 1.23 -31.40
N GLU A 249 -9.95 2.53 -31.54
CA GLU A 249 -10.78 3.61 -31.03
C GLU A 249 -12.22 3.53 -31.59
N GLU A 250 -12.36 3.23 -32.86
CA GLU A 250 -13.69 3.04 -33.53
C GLU A 250 -14.48 1.89 -32.90
N VAL A 251 -13.78 0.80 -32.52
CA VAL A 251 -14.41 -0.34 -31.85
C VAL A 251 -14.81 0.04 -30.42
N ILE A 252 -13.99 0.81 -29.70
CA ILE A 252 -14.34 1.34 -28.37
C ILE A 252 -15.62 2.16 -28.46
N LEU A 253 -15.69 3.14 -29.39
CA LEU A 253 -16.88 3.96 -29.64
C LEU A 253 -18.12 3.12 -30.01
N SER A 254 -17.95 2.05 -30.80
CA SER A 254 -19.06 1.15 -31.13
C SER A 254 -19.59 0.31 -29.96
N ILE A 255 -18.76 0.06 -28.95
CA ILE A 255 -19.12 -0.72 -27.75
C ILE A 255 -19.73 0.19 -26.67
N MET A 256 -19.24 1.43 -26.57
CA MET A 256 -19.76 2.42 -25.62
C MET A 256 -21.14 2.93 -26.09
N PRO A 257 -22.08 3.20 -25.17
CA PRO A 257 -23.35 3.80 -25.54
C PRO A 257 -23.10 5.21 -26.07
N VAL A 258 -23.54 5.47 -27.29
CA VAL A 258 -23.54 6.84 -27.85
C VAL A 258 -24.59 7.65 -27.09
N SER A 259 -24.16 8.72 -26.44
CA SER A 259 -25.11 9.65 -25.83
C SER A 259 -25.84 10.42 -26.95
N TYR A 260 -27.12 10.12 -27.11
CA TYR A 260 -27.96 10.78 -28.11
C TYR A 260 -28.10 12.32 -27.97
N THR A 261 -27.49 12.89 -26.93
CA THR A 261 -27.54 14.33 -26.65
C THR A 261 -26.69 15.16 -27.62
N HIS A 262 -25.68 14.62 -28.27
CA HIS A 262 -24.85 15.35 -29.24
C HIS A 262 -25.42 15.42 -30.67
N LEU A 263 -26.41 14.59 -31.02
CA LEU A 263 -27.01 14.58 -32.35
C LEU A 263 -28.04 15.72 -32.58
N ARG A 264 -28.46 16.45 -31.52
CA ARG A 264 -29.42 17.58 -31.66
C ARG A 264 -28.76 18.95 -31.76
N ALA A 265 -27.46 19.08 -31.80
CA ALA A 265 -26.77 20.36 -31.86
C ALA A 265 -26.34 20.76 -33.29
N HIS A 266 -26.72 19.99 -34.33
CA HIS A 266 -26.43 20.28 -35.75
C HIS A 266 -27.64 20.24 -36.68
N GLU A 267 -28.86 20.48 -36.17
CA GLU A 267 -30.02 20.83 -36.98
C GLU A 267 -30.44 22.28 -36.72
#